data_bb0c0ea4996c116577794cc603fd1507
#
_entry.id   bb0c0ea4996c116577794cc603fd1507
#
_cell.length_a   1.000
_cell.length_b   1.000
_cell.length_c   1.000
_cell.angle_alpha   90.00
_cell.angle_beta   90.00
_cell.angle_gamma   90.00
#
_symmetry.space_group_name_H-M   'P 1'
#
loop_
_entity.id
_entity.type
_entity.pdbx_description
1 polymer ?
#
loop_
_entity_poly.entity_id
_entity_poly.type
_entity_poly.pdbx_seq_one_letter_code
_entity_poly.pdbx_strand_id
1 'polypeptide(L)'
;MKPAAIGVDLVDVASFGEQLGQEGSVFHRVFTAREWNAAARFTPEQGASACEASEALSRSHLPSGLSMRSVQSLAARWATKEAFIKAWSSLYYGREDPLERDQVDWAEIEVVNDRWGRPSLRLHGAIATALQQTEREISASLTWLVSLSHDGNYAIAWIHAYPSESHSSKDFS
;
A
#
# COMPACT_ATOMS: atom_id res chain seq x y z
N MET A 1 13.04 -3.24 25.49
CA MET A 1 11.97 -2.49 24.80
C MET A 1 11.44 -3.42 23.71
N LYS A 2 10.13 -3.61 23.55
CA LYS A 2 9.61 -4.45 22.48
C LYS A 2 9.81 -3.73 21.15
N PRO A 3 10.19 -4.41 20.07
CA PRO A 3 10.36 -3.78 18.76
C PRO A 3 9.03 -3.20 18.28
N ALA A 4 9.07 -2.01 17.73
CA ALA A 4 7.96 -1.37 17.08
C ALA A 4 8.47 -0.65 15.82
N ALA A 5 7.67 -0.59 14.79
CA ALA A 5 8.04 0.02 13.52
C ALA A 5 6.96 1.00 13.07
N ILE A 6 7.38 2.04 12.41
CA ILE A 6 6.50 3.07 11.86
C ILE A 6 7.01 3.48 10.48
N GLY A 7 6.09 3.66 9.56
CA GLY A 7 6.37 4.18 8.24
C GLY A 7 5.23 5.04 7.74
N VAL A 8 5.57 6.06 6.99
CA VAL A 8 4.62 6.93 6.30
C VAL A 8 5.12 7.20 4.89
N ASP A 9 4.19 7.30 3.98
CA ASP A 9 4.46 7.76 2.62
C ASP A 9 3.35 8.65 2.11
N LEU A 10 3.73 9.63 1.27
CA LEU A 10 2.84 10.62 0.67
C LEU A 10 3.10 10.66 -0.84
N VAL A 11 2.05 10.46 -1.62
CA VAL A 11 2.08 10.41 -3.09
C VAL A 11 1.27 11.55 -3.67
N ASP A 12 1.87 12.33 -4.59
CA ASP A 12 1.15 13.25 -5.46
C ASP A 12 0.39 12.45 -6.52
N VAL A 13 -0.93 12.53 -6.49
CA VAL A 13 -1.82 11.71 -7.32
C VAL A 13 -1.70 12.06 -8.80
N ALA A 14 -1.46 13.34 -9.13
CA ALA A 14 -1.32 13.76 -10.51
C ALA A 14 -0.04 13.19 -11.13
N SER A 15 1.09 13.40 -10.47
CA SER A 15 2.39 12.85 -10.92
C SER A 15 2.39 11.32 -10.98
N PHE A 16 1.74 10.67 -10.03
CA PHE A 16 1.56 9.21 -10.05
C PHE A 16 0.73 8.76 -11.26
N GLY A 17 -0.38 9.47 -11.54
CA GLY A 17 -1.24 9.17 -12.69
C GLY A 17 -0.50 9.32 -14.03
N GLU A 18 0.33 10.36 -14.18
CA GLU A 18 1.19 10.55 -15.35
C GLU A 18 2.16 9.38 -15.53
N GLN A 19 2.86 8.98 -14.48
CA GLN A 19 3.79 7.84 -14.51
C GLN A 19 3.07 6.52 -14.79
N LEU A 20 1.88 6.32 -14.22
CA LEU A 20 1.05 5.15 -14.45
C LEU A 20 0.63 5.04 -15.93
N GLY A 21 0.38 6.18 -16.58
CA GLY A 21 -0.04 6.27 -17.98
C GLY A 21 1.09 6.14 -18.99
N GLN A 22 2.36 6.19 -18.57
CA GLN A 22 3.49 6.08 -19.48
C GLN A 22 3.59 4.67 -20.07
N GLU A 23 3.89 4.59 -21.38
CA GLU A 23 4.17 3.32 -22.03
C GLU A 23 5.38 2.63 -21.39
N GLY A 24 5.25 1.35 -21.03
CA GLY A 24 6.31 0.61 -20.33
C GLY A 24 6.45 0.92 -18.84
N SER A 25 5.49 1.66 -18.26
CA SER A 25 5.49 1.97 -16.84
C SER A 25 5.66 0.72 -15.97
N VAL A 26 6.55 0.80 -14.99
CA VAL A 26 6.79 -0.27 -14.01
C VAL A 26 5.56 -0.53 -13.12
N PHE A 27 4.68 0.48 -12.97
CA PHE A 27 3.48 0.37 -12.13
C PHE A 27 2.50 -0.71 -12.58
N HIS A 28 2.53 -1.14 -13.84
CA HIS A 28 1.72 -2.28 -14.29
C HIS A 28 2.10 -3.60 -13.58
N ARG A 29 3.33 -3.71 -13.06
CA ARG A 29 3.83 -4.88 -12.33
C ARG A 29 3.82 -4.71 -10.81
N VAL A 30 3.61 -3.48 -10.32
CA VAL A 30 3.60 -3.13 -8.89
C VAL A 30 2.32 -3.62 -8.20
N PHE A 31 1.20 -3.68 -8.93
CA PHE A 31 -0.10 -4.02 -8.36
C PHE A 31 -0.55 -5.40 -8.80
N THR A 32 -1.15 -6.14 -7.85
CA THR A 32 -1.80 -7.42 -8.15
C THR A 32 -3.08 -7.21 -8.98
N ALA A 33 -3.54 -8.25 -9.67
CA ALA A 33 -4.83 -8.22 -10.36
C ALA A 33 -6.00 -7.85 -9.43
N ARG A 34 -5.91 -8.22 -8.15
CA ARG A 34 -6.92 -7.88 -7.13
C ARG A 34 -6.93 -6.38 -6.84
N GLU A 35 -5.76 -5.75 -6.73
CA GLU A 35 -5.63 -4.30 -6.50
C GLU A 35 -6.14 -3.51 -7.71
N TRP A 36 -5.80 -3.96 -8.92
CA TRP A 36 -6.35 -3.40 -10.17
C TRP A 36 -7.88 -3.50 -10.21
N ASN A 37 -8.43 -4.66 -9.93
CA ASN A 37 -9.89 -4.87 -9.91
C ASN A 37 -10.57 -4.03 -8.81
N ALA A 38 -9.94 -3.84 -7.65
CA ALA A 38 -10.47 -2.99 -6.60
C ALA A 38 -10.50 -1.51 -7.02
N ALA A 39 -9.48 -1.03 -7.72
CA ALA A 39 -9.44 0.33 -8.25
C ALA A 39 -10.43 0.53 -9.42
N ALA A 40 -10.59 -0.46 -10.28
CA ALA A 40 -11.52 -0.40 -11.43
C ALA A 40 -13.01 -0.29 -11.03
N ARG A 41 -13.38 -0.62 -9.79
CA ARG A 41 -14.75 -0.44 -9.28
C ARG A 41 -15.20 1.01 -9.24
N PHE A 42 -14.27 1.97 -9.32
CA PHE A 42 -14.53 3.39 -9.37
C PHE A 42 -14.62 3.93 -10.81
N THR A 43 -14.99 3.10 -11.79
CA THR A 43 -15.29 3.58 -13.16
C THR A 43 -16.39 4.63 -13.12
N PRO A 44 -16.30 5.70 -13.95
CA PRO A 44 -17.37 6.69 -14.02
C PRO A 44 -18.66 6.00 -14.48
N GLU A 45 -19.66 5.96 -13.61
CA GLU A 45 -21.01 5.67 -14.08
C GLU A 45 -21.44 6.82 -15.01
N GLN A 46 -22.02 6.46 -16.15
CA GLN A 46 -22.64 7.42 -17.06
C GLN A 46 -23.79 8.08 -16.32
N GLY A 47 -23.57 9.29 -15.78
CA GLY A 47 -24.62 10.02 -15.08
C GLY A 47 -24.18 10.99 -14.00
N ALA A 48 -22.92 11.36 -13.87
CA ALA A 48 -22.46 12.28 -12.83
C ALA A 48 -22.79 13.73 -13.15
N SER A 49 -23.40 14.37 -12.17
CA SER A 49 -23.89 15.74 -12.05
C SER A 49 -22.79 16.81 -12.04
N ALA A 50 -23.17 18.03 -12.36
CA ALA A 50 -22.52 19.33 -12.54
C ALA A 50 -21.36 19.79 -11.62
N CYS A 51 -20.74 18.95 -10.79
CA CYS A 51 -19.47 19.23 -10.11
C CYS A 51 -18.22 18.99 -11.01
N GLU A 52 -18.44 18.59 -12.25
CA GLU A 52 -17.47 18.02 -13.18
C GLU A 52 -16.60 19.03 -13.96
N ALA A 53 -16.92 20.33 -13.92
CA ALA A 53 -16.19 21.33 -14.70
C ALA A 53 -14.75 21.56 -14.19
N SER A 54 -14.47 21.34 -12.91
CA SER A 54 -13.13 21.43 -12.31
C SER A 54 -12.29 20.15 -12.55
N GLU A 55 -12.96 18.99 -12.67
CA GLU A 55 -12.31 17.72 -12.95
C GLU A 55 -11.95 17.53 -14.44
N ALA A 56 -12.59 18.24 -15.35
CA ALA A 56 -12.37 18.12 -16.79
C ALA A 56 -10.94 18.56 -17.22
N LEU A 57 -10.35 19.54 -16.52
CA LEU A 57 -8.97 19.99 -16.76
C LEU A 57 -7.91 18.97 -16.30
N SER A 58 -8.25 18.09 -15.35
CA SER A 58 -7.34 17.05 -14.84
C SER A 58 -7.41 15.74 -15.65
N ARG A 59 -8.42 15.56 -16.50
CA ARG A 59 -8.65 14.31 -17.24
C ARG A 59 -7.73 14.08 -18.44
N SER A 60 -7.04 15.11 -18.93
CA SER A 60 -6.19 15.01 -20.12
C SER A 60 -4.93 14.15 -19.93
N HIS A 61 -4.56 13.81 -18.69
CA HIS A 61 -3.35 13.09 -18.35
C HIS A 61 -3.62 11.73 -17.66
N LEU A 62 -4.89 11.30 -17.57
CA LEU A 62 -5.20 10.02 -16.96
C LEU A 62 -4.95 8.85 -17.92
N PRO A 63 -4.44 7.72 -17.42
CA PRO A 63 -4.34 6.49 -18.22
C PRO A 63 -5.69 6.11 -18.81
N SER A 64 -5.69 5.67 -20.07
CA SER A 64 -6.92 5.29 -20.78
C SER A 64 -7.75 4.28 -19.98
N GLY A 65 -9.02 4.63 -19.69
CA GLY A 65 -9.95 3.75 -18.99
C GLY A 65 -9.93 3.84 -17.45
N LEU A 66 -9.08 4.70 -16.84
CA LEU A 66 -9.10 4.93 -15.40
C LEU A 66 -9.80 6.25 -15.04
N SER A 67 -10.58 6.23 -13.97
CA SER A 67 -11.12 7.43 -13.35
C SER A 67 -10.10 8.06 -12.39
N MET A 68 -10.28 9.33 -12.04
CA MET A 68 -9.49 9.97 -10.98
C MET A 68 -9.55 9.18 -9.66
N ARG A 69 -10.72 8.67 -9.29
CA ARG A 69 -10.88 7.82 -8.10
C ARG A 69 -10.10 6.51 -8.20
N SER A 70 -9.99 5.93 -9.39
CA SER A 70 -9.16 4.74 -9.63
C SER A 70 -7.68 5.06 -9.41
N VAL A 71 -7.21 6.20 -9.93
CA VAL A 71 -5.82 6.65 -9.75
C VAL A 71 -5.54 6.96 -8.28
N GLN A 72 -6.42 7.68 -7.57
CA GLN A 72 -6.32 7.92 -6.13
C GLN A 72 -6.24 6.61 -5.33
N SER A 73 -7.06 5.63 -5.69
CA SER A 73 -7.07 4.30 -5.06
C SER A 73 -5.75 3.55 -5.26
N LEU A 74 -5.14 3.63 -6.45
CA LEU A 74 -3.83 3.03 -6.73
C LEU A 74 -2.69 3.81 -6.06
N ALA A 75 -2.74 5.15 -6.07
CA ALA A 75 -1.78 5.99 -5.38
C ALA A 75 -1.73 5.71 -3.86
N ALA A 76 -2.89 5.54 -3.23
CA ALA A 76 -2.96 5.19 -1.81
C ALA A 76 -2.38 3.79 -1.52
N ARG A 77 -2.57 2.83 -2.44
CA ARG A 77 -1.93 1.50 -2.35
C ARG A 77 -0.43 1.57 -2.55
N TRP A 78 0.02 2.39 -3.51
CA TRP A 78 1.44 2.65 -3.70
C TRP A 78 2.08 3.23 -2.45
N ALA A 79 1.50 4.31 -1.90
CA ALA A 79 1.94 4.88 -0.63
C ALA A 79 1.99 3.83 0.50
N THR A 80 1.02 2.90 0.54
CA THR A 80 1.01 1.83 1.55
C THR A 80 2.19 0.86 1.39
N LYS A 81 2.53 0.48 0.17
CA LYS A 81 3.68 -0.40 -0.11
C LYS A 81 5.00 0.26 0.30
N GLU A 82 5.19 1.54 -0.06
CA GLU A 82 6.37 2.29 0.34
C GLU A 82 6.43 2.54 1.86
N ALA A 83 5.31 2.88 2.48
CA ALA A 83 5.24 3.05 3.93
C ALA A 83 5.57 1.74 4.68
N PHE A 84 5.16 0.58 4.14
CA PHE A 84 5.51 -0.73 4.71
C PHE A 84 7.02 -0.97 4.66
N ILE A 85 7.67 -0.75 3.52
CA ILE A 85 9.14 -0.91 3.41
C ILE A 85 9.86 0.03 4.36
N LYS A 86 9.43 1.31 4.47
CA LYS A 86 10.00 2.28 5.42
C LYS A 86 9.85 1.82 6.88
N ALA A 87 8.67 1.31 7.23
CA ALA A 87 8.43 0.78 8.57
C ALA A 87 9.32 -0.43 8.86
N TRP A 88 9.40 -1.38 7.92
CA TRP A 88 10.22 -2.58 8.07
C TRP A 88 11.71 -2.24 8.18
N SER A 89 12.22 -1.38 7.30
CA SER A 89 13.60 -0.89 7.35
C SER A 89 13.92 -0.21 8.69
N SER A 90 12.96 0.46 9.34
CA SER A 90 13.18 1.10 10.63
C SER A 90 13.58 0.14 11.77
N LEU A 91 13.24 -1.15 11.65
CA LEU A 91 13.68 -2.20 12.58
C LEU A 91 15.18 -2.51 12.46
N TYR A 92 15.79 -2.12 11.36
CA TYR A 92 17.21 -2.36 11.02
C TYR A 92 18.08 -1.12 11.23
N TYR A 93 17.62 -0.12 11.95
CA TYR A 93 18.39 1.11 12.19
C TYR A 93 19.84 0.79 12.61
N GLY A 94 20.81 1.29 11.84
CA GLY A 94 22.23 1.02 12.03
C GLY A 94 22.73 -0.35 11.52
N ARG A 95 21.93 -1.09 10.80
CA ARG A 95 22.25 -2.36 10.13
C ARG A 95 21.80 -2.33 8.67
N GLU A 96 22.25 -3.28 7.87
CA GLU A 96 21.76 -3.44 6.49
C GLU A 96 20.28 -3.83 6.47
N ASP A 97 19.56 -3.33 5.48
CA ASP A 97 18.16 -3.69 5.26
C ASP A 97 18.02 -5.18 4.94
N PRO A 98 16.89 -5.81 5.28
CA PRO A 98 16.67 -7.24 5.05
C PRO A 98 16.58 -7.62 3.57
N LEU A 99 16.30 -6.63 2.70
CA LEU A 99 16.27 -6.77 1.25
C LEU A 99 16.83 -5.50 0.60
N GLU A 100 17.61 -5.64 -0.44
CA GLU A 100 18.01 -4.52 -1.27
C GLU A 100 16.80 -3.98 -2.06
N ARG A 101 16.75 -2.67 -2.33
CA ARG A 101 15.61 -2.02 -2.99
C ARG A 101 15.27 -2.60 -4.36
N ASP A 102 16.25 -3.04 -5.10
CA ASP A 102 16.10 -3.66 -6.42
C ASP A 102 15.58 -5.11 -6.37
N GLN A 103 15.62 -5.74 -5.19
CA GLN A 103 15.09 -7.08 -4.93
C GLN A 103 13.62 -7.07 -4.47
N VAL A 104 13.05 -5.89 -4.24
CA VAL A 104 11.66 -5.77 -3.78
C VAL A 104 10.71 -6.01 -4.96
N ASP A 105 10.01 -7.14 -4.95
CA ASP A 105 8.82 -7.31 -5.78
C ASP A 105 7.61 -6.65 -5.09
N TRP A 106 7.25 -5.48 -5.57
CA TRP A 106 6.17 -4.67 -5.02
C TRP A 106 4.79 -5.34 -5.09
N ALA A 107 4.58 -6.29 -6.01
CA ALA A 107 3.35 -7.07 -6.09
C ALA A 107 3.20 -8.04 -4.92
N GLU A 108 4.30 -8.42 -4.26
CA GLU A 108 4.28 -9.27 -3.07
C GLU A 108 3.80 -8.54 -1.81
N ILE A 109 3.67 -7.21 -1.84
CA ILE A 109 3.09 -6.39 -0.78
C ILE A 109 1.67 -6.00 -1.22
N GLU A 110 0.72 -6.91 -1.06
CA GLU A 110 -0.67 -6.70 -1.51
C GLU A 110 -1.49 -5.93 -0.46
N VAL A 111 -2.14 -4.84 -0.89
CA VAL A 111 -3.11 -4.11 -0.06
C VAL A 111 -4.50 -4.67 -0.31
N VAL A 112 -5.08 -5.30 0.70
CA VAL A 112 -6.41 -5.90 0.65
C VAL A 112 -7.37 -5.12 1.54
N ASN A 113 -8.67 -5.11 1.16
CA ASN A 113 -9.71 -4.53 1.98
C ASN A 113 -10.66 -5.64 2.43
N ASP A 114 -11.13 -5.53 3.68
CA ASP A 114 -12.21 -6.40 4.15
C ASP A 114 -13.56 -5.97 3.54
N ARG A 115 -14.64 -6.68 3.92
CA ARG A 115 -16.00 -6.39 3.43
C ARG A 115 -16.52 -5.00 3.81
N TRP A 116 -15.92 -4.35 4.80
CA TRP A 116 -16.26 -2.99 5.24
C TRP A 116 -15.31 -1.91 4.71
N GLY A 117 -14.36 -2.29 3.84
CA GLY A 117 -13.41 -1.37 3.21
C GLY A 117 -12.16 -1.09 4.04
N ARG A 118 -11.95 -1.76 5.19
CA ARG A 118 -10.77 -1.52 6.03
C ARG A 118 -9.53 -2.16 5.41
N PRO A 119 -8.42 -1.41 5.26
CA PRO A 119 -7.22 -1.90 4.61
C PRO A 119 -6.43 -2.84 5.53
N SER A 120 -5.73 -3.78 4.92
CA SER A 120 -4.76 -4.67 5.55
C SER A 120 -3.68 -5.05 4.55
N LEU A 121 -2.53 -5.51 5.03
CA LEU A 121 -1.47 -6.08 4.20
C LEU A 121 -1.61 -7.60 4.10
N ARG A 122 -1.34 -8.10 2.90
CA ARG A 122 -1.08 -9.52 2.64
C ARG A 122 0.27 -9.61 1.94
N LEU A 123 1.20 -10.29 2.57
CA LEU A 123 2.55 -10.45 2.07
C LEU A 123 2.71 -11.81 1.39
N HIS A 124 3.48 -11.84 0.32
CA HIS A 124 3.72 -13.01 -0.51
C HIS A 124 5.22 -13.23 -0.73
N GLY A 125 5.58 -14.37 -1.29
CA GLY A 125 6.87 -14.69 -1.88
C GLY A 125 8.09 -14.37 -1.01
N ALA A 126 9.06 -13.68 -1.60
CA ALA A 126 10.32 -13.33 -0.96
C ALA A 126 10.10 -12.32 0.18
N ILE A 127 9.18 -11.37 0.03
CA ILE A 127 8.83 -10.39 1.07
C ILE A 127 8.32 -11.10 2.34
N ALA A 128 7.39 -12.06 2.19
CA ALA A 128 6.86 -12.81 3.34
C ALA A 128 7.97 -13.64 4.02
N THR A 129 8.84 -14.26 3.23
CA THR A 129 9.96 -15.06 3.73
C THR A 129 10.98 -14.22 4.50
N ALA A 130 11.35 -13.07 3.94
CA ALA A 130 12.31 -12.17 4.58
C ALA A 130 11.72 -11.53 5.86
N LEU A 131 10.42 -11.20 5.87
CA LEU A 131 9.77 -10.72 7.08
C LEU A 131 9.77 -11.80 8.19
N GLN A 132 9.49 -13.06 7.86
CA GLN A 132 9.59 -14.15 8.82
C GLN A 132 11.00 -14.29 9.40
N GLN A 133 12.05 -14.04 8.60
CA GLN A 133 13.42 -14.01 9.09
C GLN A 133 13.65 -12.86 10.06
N THR A 134 13.17 -11.64 9.72
CA THR A 134 13.18 -10.49 10.63
C THR A 134 12.53 -10.82 11.97
N GLU A 135 11.35 -11.44 11.96
CA GLU A 135 10.61 -11.82 13.17
C GLU A 135 11.37 -12.81 14.05
N ARG A 136 12.10 -13.75 13.43
CA ARG A 136 13.00 -14.67 14.18
C ARG A 136 14.16 -13.90 14.81
N GLU A 137 14.79 -12.98 14.08
CA GLU A 137 15.93 -12.18 14.56
C GLU A 137 15.56 -11.30 15.76
N ILE A 138 14.38 -10.68 15.72
CA ILE A 138 13.87 -9.87 16.81
C ILE A 138 13.15 -10.68 17.90
N SER A 139 13.02 -12.02 17.70
CA SER A 139 12.30 -12.94 18.60
C SER A 139 10.86 -12.50 18.90
N ALA A 140 10.16 -11.96 17.92
CA ALA A 140 8.78 -11.48 18.06
C ALA A 140 8.04 -11.54 16.70
N SER A 141 6.84 -12.07 16.69
CA SER A 141 5.93 -11.89 15.56
C SER A 141 5.36 -10.47 15.56
N LEU A 142 5.10 -9.91 14.39
CA LEU A 142 4.63 -8.54 14.24
C LEU A 142 3.20 -8.48 13.73
N THR A 143 2.39 -7.64 14.37
CA THR A 143 1.09 -7.22 13.84
C THR A 143 1.25 -5.89 13.14
N TRP A 144 0.80 -5.83 11.88
CA TRP A 144 0.88 -4.65 11.02
C TRP A 144 -0.47 -3.97 10.91
N LEU A 145 -0.54 -2.72 11.31
CA LEU A 145 -1.72 -1.86 11.16
C LEU A 145 -1.51 -0.91 9.98
N VAL A 146 -2.57 -0.73 9.21
CA VAL A 146 -2.58 0.11 8.01
C VAL A 146 -3.65 1.16 8.15
N SER A 147 -3.30 2.41 7.88
CA SER A 147 -4.24 3.48 7.64
C SER A 147 -3.84 4.20 6.36
N LEU A 148 -4.80 4.45 5.49
CA LEU A 148 -4.58 5.20 4.26
C LEU A 148 -5.73 6.19 4.04
N SER A 149 -5.39 7.30 3.40
CA SER A 149 -6.37 8.34 3.03
C SER A 149 -5.92 9.03 1.75
N HIS A 150 -6.83 9.68 1.09
CA HIS A 150 -6.53 10.62 0.01
C HIS A 150 -7.42 11.85 0.14
N ASP A 151 -6.86 13.00 -0.16
CA ASP A 151 -7.58 14.28 -0.21
C ASP A 151 -6.92 15.20 -1.25
N GLY A 152 -7.74 15.83 -2.09
CA GLY A 152 -7.27 16.62 -3.20
C GLY A 152 -6.29 15.85 -4.09
N ASN A 153 -5.09 16.38 -4.24
CA ASN A 153 -4.03 15.80 -5.07
C ASN A 153 -3.09 14.84 -4.33
N TYR A 154 -3.37 14.48 -3.09
CA TYR A 154 -2.48 13.64 -2.30
C TYR A 154 -3.14 12.37 -1.82
N ALA A 155 -2.35 11.30 -1.80
CA ALA A 155 -2.65 10.07 -1.11
C ALA A 155 -1.58 9.81 -0.05
N ILE A 156 -1.98 9.42 1.15
CA ILE A 156 -1.09 9.14 2.26
C ILE A 156 -1.36 7.76 2.81
N ALA A 157 -0.31 7.07 3.24
CA ALA A 157 -0.42 5.84 4.00
C ALA A 157 0.44 5.89 5.27
N TRP A 158 -0.07 5.28 6.32
CA TRP A 158 0.61 5.10 7.59
C TRP A 158 0.62 3.63 7.94
N ILE A 159 1.81 3.13 8.26
CA ILE A 159 2.04 1.77 8.75
C ILE A 159 2.58 1.83 10.16
N HIS A 160 2.02 1.01 11.03
CA HIS A 160 2.53 0.79 12.37
C HIS A 160 2.61 -0.70 12.65
N ALA A 161 3.74 -1.16 13.18
CA ALA A 161 3.90 -2.54 13.63
C ALA A 161 4.25 -2.60 15.10
N TYR A 162 3.69 -3.60 15.77
CA TYR A 162 3.99 -3.92 17.15
C TYR A 162 4.06 -5.44 17.34
N PRO A 163 4.77 -5.93 18.37
CA PRO A 163 4.82 -7.36 18.65
C PRO A 163 3.44 -7.92 18.94
N SER A 164 3.07 -8.98 18.22
CA SER A 164 1.85 -9.73 18.50
C SER A 164 1.91 -10.31 19.92
N GLU A 165 0.87 -10.16 20.69
CA GLU A 165 0.75 -10.89 21.95
C GLU A 165 0.59 -12.37 21.64
N SER A 166 1.49 -13.20 22.17
CA SER A 166 1.25 -14.63 22.19
C SER A 166 0.01 -14.87 23.06
N HIS A 167 -1.10 -15.25 22.45
CA HIS A 167 -2.22 -15.79 23.21
C HIS A 167 -1.70 -17.07 23.86
N SER A 168 -1.22 -16.96 25.09
CA SER A 168 -1.18 -18.08 26.01
C SER A 168 -2.62 -18.53 26.16
N SER A 169 -2.96 -19.66 25.57
CA SER A 169 -4.20 -20.38 25.81
C SER A 169 -4.24 -20.70 27.31
N LYS A 170 -4.74 -19.74 28.11
CA LYS A 170 -5.19 -20.07 29.45
C LYS A 170 -6.54 -20.72 29.28
N ASP A 171 -6.52 -22.03 29.48
CA ASP A 171 -7.64 -22.90 29.67
C ASP A 171 -8.72 -22.20 30.49
N PHE A 172 -9.91 -22.07 29.90
CA PHE A 172 -11.13 -21.99 30.65
C PHE A 172 -11.46 -23.43 31.03
N SER A 173 -11.05 -23.82 32.22
CA SER A 173 -11.58 -24.97 32.94
C SER A 173 -12.79 -24.51 33.72
#